data_b9bc752458e0c0c561fd77791e324c2f
#
_entry.id   b9bc752458e0c0c561fd77791e324c2f
#
_cell.length_a   1.000
_cell.length_b   1.000
_cell.length_c   1.000
_cell.angle_alpha   90.00
_cell.angle_beta   90.00
_cell.angle_gamma   90.00
#
_symmetry.space_group_name_H-M   'P 1'
#
loop_
_entity.id
_entity.type
_entity.pdbx_description
1 polymer ?
#
loop_
_entity_poly.entity_id
_entity_poly.type
_entity_poly.pdbx_seq_one_letter_code
_entity_poly.pdbx_strand_id
1 'polypeptide(L)'
;NKTAAYLYSVMLKVSRDGAQSFTATQLLERVHEQANAATAGADVPAAAASMDLKTLNNYLELMCKDASKMVARRVNPHDPSFVMYAVQTESLLATLRAKYTESVIAHRFGAHSLRIYRMLAIHKMLEQKQVAELGMLNARETRERLFGMYAAGVLTLTEFPKGANGAATLQTREAKSSFFLWGVNEELLARIVYEEVCHATLNLRLRAVHEVAGSYLLVQKAEYDRAQPPGAPLLLSAAE
;
A
#
# COMPACT_ATOMS: atom_id res chain seq x y z
N ASN A 1 -1.82 -10.63 13.66
CA ASN A 1 -2.25 -10.68 15.07
C ASN A 1 -3.21 -9.52 15.33
N LYS A 2 -4.48 -9.81 15.72
CA LYS A 2 -5.53 -8.80 15.95
C LYS A 2 -5.15 -7.80 17.05
N THR A 3 -4.48 -8.27 18.09
CA THR A 3 -4.01 -7.42 19.20
C THR A 3 -2.98 -6.39 18.72
N ALA A 4 -2.01 -6.80 17.90
CA ALA A 4 -1.01 -5.87 17.33
C ALA A 4 -1.65 -4.82 16.42
N ALA A 5 -2.62 -5.23 15.59
CA ALA A 5 -3.36 -4.31 14.72
C ALA A 5 -4.17 -3.29 15.54
N TYR A 6 -4.81 -3.75 16.62
CA TYR A 6 -5.54 -2.88 17.55
C TYR A 6 -4.60 -1.86 18.22
N LEU A 7 -3.47 -2.33 18.80
CA LEU A 7 -2.46 -1.46 19.39
C LEU A 7 -1.97 -0.40 18.40
N TYR A 8 -1.68 -0.81 17.17
CA TYR A 8 -1.25 0.10 16.13
C TYR A 8 -2.34 1.14 15.78
N SER A 9 -3.61 0.74 15.76
CA SER A 9 -4.73 1.68 15.55
C SER A 9 -4.84 2.73 16.65
N VAL A 10 -4.61 2.32 17.91
CA VAL A 10 -4.57 3.24 19.06
C VAL A 10 -3.39 4.21 18.95
N MET A 11 -2.20 3.72 18.59
CA MET A 11 -1.01 4.54 18.35
C MET A 11 -1.26 5.60 17.26
N LEU A 12 -1.91 5.22 16.16
CA LEU A 12 -2.28 6.15 15.09
C LEU A 12 -3.27 7.22 15.56
N LYS A 13 -4.24 6.87 16.42
CA LYS A 13 -5.17 7.85 16.99
C LYS A 13 -4.45 8.83 17.91
N VAL A 14 -3.57 8.35 18.78
CA VAL A 14 -2.73 9.18 19.66
C VAL A 14 -1.85 10.13 18.83
N SER A 15 -1.25 9.62 17.76
CA SER A 15 -0.44 10.45 16.84
C SER A 15 -1.29 11.50 16.11
N ARG A 16 -2.52 11.17 15.72
CA ARG A 16 -3.46 12.11 15.09
C ARG A 16 -3.87 13.23 16.05
N ASP A 17 -4.02 12.92 17.33
CA ASP A 17 -4.42 13.88 18.37
C ASP A 17 -3.28 14.85 18.77
N GLY A 18 -2.14 14.81 18.03
CA GLY A 18 -1.04 15.76 18.12
C GLY A 18 0.18 15.28 18.92
N ALA A 19 0.14 14.09 19.50
CA ALA A 19 1.30 13.53 20.20
C ALA A 19 2.30 12.93 19.19
N GLN A 20 3.42 13.62 18.94
CA GLN A 20 4.49 13.11 18.08
C GLN A 20 5.23 11.90 18.66
N SER A 21 5.22 11.74 19.99
CA SER A 21 5.82 10.62 20.71
C SER A 21 5.07 10.37 22.02
N PHE A 22 5.06 9.13 22.48
CA PHE A 22 4.38 8.70 23.69
C PHE A 22 5.18 7.64 24.43
N THR A 23 4.97 7.54 25.73
CA THR A 23 5.55 6.47 26.57
C THR A 23 4.66 5.22 26.56
N ALA A 24 5.24 4.09 26.95
CA ALA A 24 4.47 2.84 27.06
C ALA A 24 3.32 2.95 28.09
N THR A 25 3.50 3.71 29.17
CA THR A 25 2.48 3.97 30.18
C THR A 25 1.30 4.77 29.63
N GLN A 26 1.58 5.87 28.93
CA GLN A 26 0.54 6.68 28.26
C GLN A 26 -0.24 5.87 27.22
N LEU A 27 0.46 5.02 26.48
CA LEU A 27 -0.21 4.15 25.51
C LEU A 27 -1.11 3.13 26.20
N LEU A 28 -0.66 2.54 27.32
CA LEU A 28 -1.45 1.57 28.08
C LEU A 28 -2.76 2.19 28.61
N GLU A 29 -2.67 3.38 29.17
CA GLU A 29 -3.85 4.15 29.64
C GLU A 29 -4.85 4.36 28.50
N ARG A 30 -4.36 4.82 27.33
CA ARG A 30 -5.22 5.00 26.15
C ARG A 30 -5.83 3.72 25.61
N VAL A 31 -5.09 2.60 25.65
CA VAL A 31 -5.61 1.28 25.28
C VAL A 31 -6.77 0.87 26.21
N HIS A 32 -6.61 1.04 27.51
CA HIS A 32 -7.65 0.72 28.50
C HIS A 32 -8.85 1.68 28.38
N GLU A 33 -8.64 2.98 28.20
CA GLU A 33 -9.71 3.95 27.96
C GLU A 33 -10.56 3.57 26.74
N GLN A 34 -9.89 3.24 25.62
CA GLN A 34 -10.61 2.88 24.39
C GLN A 34 -11.27 1.50 24.49
N ALA A 35 -10.66 0.56 25.20
CA ALA A 35 -11.28 -0.75 25.45
C ALA A 35 -12.55 -0.63 26.31
N ASN A 36 -12.53 0.26 27.32
CA ASN A 36 -13.68 0.51 28.19
C ASN A 36 -14.78 1.36 27.54
N ALA A 37 -14.39 2.29 26.64
CA ALA A 37 -15.32 3.14 25.90
C ALA A 37 -15.96 2.45 24.69
N ALA A 38 -15.45 1.28 24.29
CA ALA A 38 -15.97 0.52 23.16
C ALA A 38 -17.36 -0.05 23.50
N THR A 39 -18.40 0.56 22.88
CA THR A 39 -19.78 0.02 22.89
C THR A 39 -19.81 -1.37 22.25
N ALA A 40 -20.74 -2.21 22.67
CA ALA A 40 -20.95 -3.57 22.16
C ALA A 40 -21.04 -3.59 20.61
N GLY A 41 -19.97 -4.00 19.94
CA GLY A 41 -19.85 -4.00 18.46
C GLY A 41 -18.47 -3.56 17.93
N ALA A 42 -17.62 -2.95 18.75
CA ALA A 42 -16.24 -2.66 18.37
C ALA A 42 -15.39 -3.94 18.48
N ASP A 43 -14.60 -4.26 17.45
CA ASP A 43 -13.73 -5.45 17.38
C ASP A 43 -12.48 -5.25 18.27
N VAL A 44 -12.72 -5.12 19.61
CA VAL A 44 -11.66 -4.98 20.60
C VAL A 44 -11.24 -6.38 21.05
N PRO A 45 -9.96 -6.77 20.83
CA PRO A 45 -9.49 -8.07 21.31
C PRO A 45 -9.55 -8.14 22.84
N ALA A 46 -10.09 -9.22 23.40
CA ALA A 46 -10.15 -9.42 24.85
C ALA A 46 -8.78 -9.28 25.54
N ALA A 47 -7.70 -9.68 24.85
CA ALA A 47 -6.33 -9.51 25.28
C ALA A 47 -5.86 -8.03 25.39
N ALA A 48 -6.56 -7.07 24.77
CA ALA A 48 -6.21 -5.65 24.87
C ALA A 48 -6.78 -5.01 26.14
N ALA A 49 -7.95 -5.45 26.59
CA ALA A 49 -8.58 -4.94 27.81
C ALA A 49 -7.83 -5.36 29.08
N SER A 50 -7.15 -6.52 29.08
CA SER A 50 -6.39 -7.05 30.22
C SER A 50 -4.87 -7.02 29.99
N MET A 51 -4.38 -6.05 29.21
CA MET A 51 -2.97 -6.00 28.84
C MET A 51 -2.11 -5.41 29.94
N ASP A 52 -1.02 -6.13 30.29
CA ASP A 52 -0.01 -5.64 31.20
C ASP A 52 1.06 -4.82 30.50
N LEU A 53 1.72 -3.93 31.23
CA LEU A 53 2.83 -3.10 30.71
C LEU A 53 3.96 -3.95 30.11
N LYS A 54 4.26 -5.11 30.71
CA LYS A 54 5.28 -6.05 30.21
C LYS A 54 4.91 -6.62 28.84
N THR A 55 3.67 -7.02 28.68
CA THR A 55 3.14 -7.56 27.43
C THR A 55 3.12 -6.46 26.35
N LEU A 56 2.71 -5.24 26.70
CA LEU A 56 2.75 -4.09 25.78
C LEU A 56 4.17 -3.79 25.31
N ASN A 57 5.16 -3.77 26.20
CA ASN A 57 6.55 -3.54 25.84
C ASN A 57 7.07 -4.62 24.88
N ASN A 58 6.71 -5.88 25.04
CA ASN A 58 7.07 -6.95 24.11
C ASN A 58 6.47 -6.70 22.70
N TYR A 59 5.22 -6.27 22.62
CA TYR A 59 4.61 -5.90 21.34
C TYR A 59 5.32 -4.69 20.69
N LEU A 60 5.63 -3.66 21.45
CA LEU A 60 6.34 -2.47 20.97
C LEU A 60 7.75 -2.81 20.46
N GLU A 61 8.47 -3.69 21.16
CA GLU A 61 9.79 -4.15 20.70
C GLU A 61 9.70 -4.94 19.39
N LEU A 62 8.70 -5.82 19.24
CA LEU A 62 8.46 -6.55 18.00
C LEU A 62 8.11 -5.61 16.85
N MET A 63 7.26 -4.60 17.10
CA MET A 63 6.91 -3.59 16.10
C MET A 63 8.11 -2.73 15.68
N CYS A 64 9.00 -2.39 16.61
CA CYS A 64 10.23 -1.66 16.30
C CYS A 64 11.25 -2.47 15.50
N LYS A 65 11.27 -3.81 15.68
CA LYS A 65 12.15 -4.72 14.94
C LYS A 65 11.62 -5.08 13.55
N ASP A 66 10.37 -4.74 13.24
CA ASP A 66 9.77 -5.04 11.95
C ASP A 66 10.47 -4.32 10.80
N ALA A 67 10.63 -5.00 9.68
CA ALA A 67 11.31 -4.49 8.48
C ALA A 67 10.65 -3.22 7.90
N SER A 68 9.34 -3.04 8.13
CA SER A 68 8.59 -1.87 7.67
C SER A 68 8.89 -0.58 8.43
N LYS A 69 9.59 -0.67 9.60
CA LYS A 69 9.98 0.49 10.43
C LYS A 69 8.83 1.47 10.71
N MET A 70 7.63 0.95 10.92
CA MET A 70 6.44 1.78 11.16
C MET A 70 6.44 2.44 12.52
N VAL A 71 7.16 1.87 13.49
CA VAL A 71 7.32 2.40 14.86
C VAL A 71 8.80 2.62 15.14
N ALA A 72 9.13 3.81 15.58
CA ALA A 72 10.49 4.16 16.04
C ALA A 72 10.54 4.23 17.55
N ARG A 73 11.61 3.64 18.11
CA ARG A 73 11.98 3.79 19.50
C ARG A 73 12.97 4.94 19.64
N ARG A 74 12.66 5.91 20.51
CA ARG A 74 13.54 7.02 20.85
C ARG A 74 13.92 6.90 22.33
N VAL A 75 15.21 6.85 22.60
CA VAL A 75 15.76 6.83 23.97
C VAL A 75 16.30 8.22 24.26
N ASN A 76 15.98 8.76 25.43
CA ASN A 76 16.52 10.05 25.85
C ASN A 76 18.03 9.89 26.15
N PRO A 77 18.94 10.68 25.55
CA PRO A 77 20.38 10.57 25.82
C PRO A 77 20.76 10.83 27.29
N HIS A 78 19.96 11.62 28.02
CA HIS A 78 20.21 12.01 29.40
C HIS A 78 19.59 11.03 30.43
N ASP A 79 18.59 10.27 30.03
CA ASP A 79 17.92 9.27 30.85
C ASP A 79 17.54 8.02 30.01
N PRO A 80 18.41 6.98 30.02
CA PRO A 80 18.20 5.76 29.26
C PRO A 80 16.96 4.97 29.69
N SER A 81 16.43 5.24 30.89
CA SER A 81 15.18 4.60 31.38
C SER A 81 13.94 5.20 30.74
N PHE A 82 14.03 6.42 30.19
CA PHE A 82 12.94 7.12 29.55
C PHE A 82 12.89 6.80 28.04
N VAL A 83 12.04 5.82 27.71
CA VAL A 83 11.84 5.36 26.35
C VAL A 83 10.55 5.92 25.78
N MET A 84 10.65 6.58 24.63
CA MET A 84 9.51 7.07 23.86
C MET A 84 9.35 6.29 22.56
N TYR A 85 8.11 6.13 22.14
CA TYR A 85 7.75 5.53 20.86
C TYR A 85 7.07 6.55 19.97
N ALA A 86 7.34 6.49 18.68
CA ALA A 86 6.74 7.36 17.67
C ALA A 86 6.30 6.57 16.46
N VAL A 87 5.14 6.92 15.89
CA VAL A 87 4.69 6.33 14.63
C VAL A 87 5.40 7.04 13.47
N GLN A 88 6.01 6.25 12.60
CA GLN A 88 6.69 6.71 11.38
C GLN A 88 5.69 6.73 10.22
N THR A 89 4.94 7.84 10.08
CA THR A 89 3.90 7.98 9.06
C THR A 89 4.46 7.91 7.64
N GLU A 90 5.64 8.46 7.39
CA GLU A 90 6.30 8.40 6.08
C GLU A 90 6.65 6.97 5.68
N SER A 91 7.23 6.20 6.60
CA SER A 91 7.57 4.79 6.38
C SER A 91 6.31 3.93 6.18
N LEU A 92 5.25 4.21 6.94
CA LEU A 92 3.94 3.58 6.74
C LEU A 92 3.40 3.84 5.33
N LEU A 93 3.36 5.11 4.91
CA LEU A 93 2.86 5.50 3.59
C LEU A 93 3.71 4.90 2.46
N ALA A 94 5.03 4.88 2.61
CA ALA A 94 5.93 4.24 1.65
C ALA A 94 5.65 2.73 1.53
N THR A 95 5.47 2.05 2.66
CA THR A 95 5.14 0.61 2.69
C THR A 95 3.77 0.32 2.07
N LEU A 96 2.75 1.13 2.37
CA LEU A 96 1.42 1.00 1.78
C LEU A 96 1.46 1.24 0.27
N ARG A 97 2.18 2.27 -0.18
CA ARG A 97 2.37 2.58 -1.59
C ARG A 97 3.03 1.41 -2.33
N ALA A 98 4.12 0.87 -1.79
CA ALA A 98 4.81 -0.27 -2.38
C ALA A 98 3.90 -1.50 -2.49
N LYS A 99 3.20 -1.87 -1.43
CA LYS A 99 2.26 -3.01 -1.43
C LYS A 99 1.10 -2.82 -2.40
N TYR A 100 0.56 -1.61 -2.47
CA TYR A 100 -0.52 -1.29 -3.40
C TYR A 100 -0.04 -1.41 -4.86
N THR A 101 1.12 -0.85 -5.16
CA THR A 101 1.75 -0.96 -6.49
C THR A 101 2.01 -2.42 -6.87
N GLU A 102 2.55 -3.23 -5.96
CA GLU A 102 2.74 -4.66 -6.17
C GLU A 102 1.41 -5.39 -6.46
N SER A 103 0.35 -5.03 -5.73
CA SER A 103 -0.99 -5.61 -5.92
C SER A 103 -1.54 -5.28 -7.31
N VAL A 104 -1.39 -4.04 -7.78
CA VAL A 104 -1.80 -3.61 -9.11
C VAL A 104 -1.02 -4.37 -10.20
N ILE A 105 0.30 -4.50 -10.04
CA ILE A 105 1.14 -5.25 -10.98
C ILE A 105 0.75 -6.73 -11.01
N ALA A 106 0.54 -7.34 -9.86
CA ALA A 106 0.11 -8.74 -9.76
C ALA A 106 -1.23 -8.98 -10.47
N HIS A 107 -2.17 -8.08 -10.29
CA HIS A 107 -3.51 -8.20 -10.87
C HIS A 107 -3.52 -7.98 -12.39
N ARG A 108 -2.75 -7.00 -12.87
CA ARG A 108 -2.72 -6.60 -14.28
C ARG A 108 -1.80 -7.47 -15.14
N PHE A 109 -0.63 -7.84 -14.63
CA PHE A 109 0.43 -8.52 -15.40
C PHE A 109 0.72 -9.94 -14.91
N GLY A 110 0.15 -10.35 -13.77
CA GLY A 110 0.31 -11.67 -13.19
C GLY A 110 1.56 -11.85 -12.34
N ALA A 111 1.66 -13.04 -11.70
CA ALA A 111 2.67 -13.34 -10.69
C ALA A 111 4.11 -13.32 -11.21
N HIS A 112 4.35 -13.74 -12.45
CA HIS A 112 5.70 -13.73 -13.05
C HIS A 112 6.21 -12.29 -13.25
N SER A 113 5.36 -11.38 -13.69
CA SER A 113 5.68 -9.96 -13.85
C SER A 113 5.94 -9.28 -12.51
N LEU A 114 5.17 -9.63 -11.47
CA LEU A 114 5.45 -9.17 -10.11
C LEU A 114 6.82 -9.64 -9.61
N ARG A 115 7.23 -10.89 -9.92
CA ARG A 115 8.56 -11.38 -9.59
C ARG A 115 9.65 -10.56 -10.27
N ILE A 116 9.50 -10.28 -11.57
CA ILE A 116 10.43 -9.42 -12.32
C ILE A 116 10.51 -8.03 -11.67
N TYR A 117 9.36 -7.42 -11.36
CA TYR A 117 9.31 -6.12 -10.70
C TYR A 117 10.09 -6.10 -9.38
N ARG A 118 9.85 -7.09 -8.49
CA ARG A 118 10.55 -7.20 -7.20
C ARG A 118 12.06 -7.36 -7.36
N MET A 119 12.50 -8.16 -8.34
CA MET A 119 13.94 -8.30 -8.64
C MET A 119 14.55 -6.98 -9.08
N LEU A 120 13.90 -6.25 -9.98
CA LEU A 120 14.37 -4.95 -10.45
C LEU A 120 14.34 -3.88 -9.34
N ALA A 121 13.37 -3.93 -8.43
CA ALA A 121 13.32 -3.05 -7.26
C ALA A 121 14.51 -3.28 -6.30
N ILE A 122 14.95 -4.54 -6.14
CA ILE A 122 16.09 -4.90 -5.28
C ILE A 122 17.42 -4.57 -5.97
N HIS A 123 17.62 -5.04 -7.21
CA HIS A 123 18.89 -4.92 -7.93
C HIS A 123 19.07 -3.60 -8.67
N LYS A 124 18.02 -2.78 -8.73
CA LYS A 124 17.93 -1.47 -9.39
C LYS A 124 17.99 -1.54 -10.90
N MET A 125 19.05 -2.13 -11.49
CA MET A 125 19.21 -2.25 -12.94
C MET A 125 19.74 -3.62 -13.31
N LEU A 126 19.11 -4.30 -14.26
CA LEU A 126 19.52 -5.63 -14.76
C LEU A 126 19.40 -5.69 -16.28
N GLU A 127 20.29 -6.48 -16.91
CA GLU A 127 20.14 -6.89 -18.30
C GLU A 127 19.01 -7.92 -18.48
N GLN A 128 18.43 -7.98 -19.67
CA GLN A 128 17.37 -8.95 -19.97
C GLN A 128 17.78 -10.41 -19.68
N LYS A 129 19.06 -10.77 -19.94
CA LYS A 129 19.57 -12.11 -19.66
C LYS A 129 19.58 -12.40 -18.16
N GLN A 130 20.07 -11.45 -17.36
CA GLN A 130 20.11 -11.56 -15.90
C GLN A 130 18.70 -11.67 -15.32
N VAL A 131 17.74 -10.91 -15.87
CA VAL A 131 16.32 -11.01 -15.46
C VAL A 131 15.76 -12.40 -15.76
N ALA A 132 16.09 -12.99 -16.91
CA ALA A 132 15.64 -14.35 -17.25
C ALA A 132 16.24 -15.41 -16.33
N GLU A 133 17.54 -15.33 -16.06
CA GLU A 133 18.27 -16.26 -15.18
C GLU A 133 17.77 -16.20 -13.74
N LEU A 134 17.75 -15.00 -13.14
CA LEU A 134 17.28 -14.78 -11.76
C LEU A 134 15.78 -15.09 -11.61
N GLY A 135 15.00 -14.78 -12.65
CA GLY A 135 13.56 -15.03 -12.67
C GLY A 135 13.17 -16.48 -12.92
N MET A 136 14.14 -17.33 -13.32
CA MET A 136 13.90 -18.70 -13.80
C MET A 136 12.82 -18.73 -14.90
N LEU A 137 12.90 -17.78 -15.82
CA LEU A 137 11.97 -17.63 -16.93
C LEU A 137 12.68 -17.86 -18.25
N ASN A 138 11.94 -18.31 -19.25
CA ASN A 138 12.48 -18.46 -20.58
C ASN A 138 12.70 -17.06 -21.23
N ALA A 139 13.70 -16.96 -22.10
CA ALA A 139 14.12 -15.68 -22.68
C ALA A 139 13.01 -14.99 -23.50
N ARG A 140 12.13 -15.74 -24.14
CA ARG A 140 11.00 -15.22 -24.91
C ARG A 140 9.94 -14.62 -23.97
N GLU A 141 9.53 -15.39 -22.96
CA GLU A 141 8.57 -14.93 -21.96
C GLU A 141 9.08 -13.70 -21.19
N THR A 142 10.34 -13.71 -20.79
CA THR A 142 10.98 -12.55 -20.14
C THR A 142 10.89 -11.31 -21.01
N ARG A 143 11.18 -11.42 -22.30
CA ARG A 143 11.09 -10.30 -23.24
C ARG A 143 9.65 -9.77 -23.35
N GLU A 144 8.69 -10.65 -23.58
CA GLU A 144 7.28 -10.28 -23.71
C GLU A 144 6.77 -9.53 -22.47
N ARG A 145 7.11 -10.03 -21.28
CA ARG A 145 6.70 -9.40 -20.01
C ARG A 145 7.42 -8.07 -19.75
N LEU A 146 8.73 -7.99 -20.01
CA LEU A 146 9.49 -6.74 -19.86
C LEU A 146 8.94 -5.64 -20.76
N PHE A 147 8.70 -5.94 -22.03
CA PHE A 147 8.13 -4.95 -22.97
C PHE A 147 6.67 -4.62 -22.66
N GLY A 148 5.86 -5.58 -22.21
CA GLY A 148 4.49 -5.31 -21.79
C GLY A 148 4.43 -4.36 -20.59
N MET A 149 5.27 -4.57 -19.57
CA MET A 149 5.37 -3.67 -18.42
C MET A 149 5.98 -2.31 -18.79
N TYR A 150 6.94 -2.27 -19.71
CA TYR A 150 7.53 -1.03 -20.22
C TYR A 150 6.50 -0.18 -20.98
N ALA A 151 5.72 -0.79 -21.87
CA ALA A 151 4.65 -0.11 -22.59
C ALA A 151 3.58 0.50 -21.67
N ALA A 152 3.37 -0.10 -20.51
CA ALA A 152 2.47 0.41 -19.47
C ALA A 152 3.13 1.41 -18.49
N GLY A 153 4.40 1.78 -18.72
CA GLY A 153 5.12 2.71 -17.86
C GLY A 153 5.58 2.16 -16.51
N VAL A 154 5.45 0.84 -16.27
CA VAL A 154 5.87 0.19 -15.01
C VAL A 154 7.38 0.09 -14.91
N LEU A 155 8.06 -0.15 -16.04
CA LEU A 155 9.51 -0.29 -16.11
C LEU A 155 10.13 0.83 -16.92
N THR A 156 11.40 1.09 -16.67
CA THR A 156 12.25 2.00 -17.43
C THR A 156 13.34 1.23 -18.14
N LEU A 157 13.71 1.68 -19.34
CA LEU A 157 14.81 1.14 -20.12
C LEU A 157 15.86 2.23 -20.28
N THR A 158 17.08 1.96 -19.82
CA THR A 158 18.20 2.89 -19.91
C THR A 158 19.26 2.33 -20.83
N GLU A 159 19.71 3.12 -21.79
CA GLU A 159 20.79 2.79 -22.71
C GLU A 159 22.14 3.23 -22.14
N PHE A 160 23.11 2.33 -22.13
CA PHE A 160 24.48 2.61 -21.76
C PHE A 160 25.41 2.31 -22.92
N PRO A 161 26.16 3.32 -23.41
CA PRO A 161 27.13 3.13 -24.48
C PRO A 161 28.35 2.31 -23.99
N LYS A 162 28.80 1.36 -24.79
CA LYS A 162 30.05 0.60 -24.56
C LYS A 162 31.26 1.45 -25.02
N GLY A 163 31.65 2.41 -24.23
CA GLY A 163 32.84 3.22 -24.54
C GLY A 163 33.93 2.99 -23.50
N ALA A 164 35.18 2.83 -23.95
CA ALA A 164 36.31 2.48 -23.08
C ALA A 164 36.68 3.57 -22.05
N ASN A 165 36.17 4.80 -22.14
CA ASN A 165 36.60 5.91 -21.28
C ASN A 165 35.47 6.87 -20.85
N GLY A 166 34.21 6.46 -20.85
CA GLY A 166 33.13 7.31 -20.33
C GLY A 166 32.79 8.57 -21.14
N ALA A 167 33.56 8.88 -22.16
CA ALA A 167 33.36 10.01 -23.07
C ALA A 167 32.71 9.50 -24.37
N ALA A 168 31.47 9.04 -24.29
CA ALA A 168 30.68 8.83 -25.50
C ALA A 168 30.21 10.17 -25.99
N THR A 169 30.90 10.74 -26.96
CA THR A 169 30.41 11.83 -27.80
C THR A 169 29.10 11.38 -28.44
N LEU A 170 28.07 12.18 -28.33
CA LEU A 170 26.71 11.99 -28.88
C LEU A 170 26.64 11.63 -30.38
N GLN A 171 27.77 11.62 -31.07
CA GLN A 171 27.87 11.49 -32.53
C GLN A 171 28.04 10.05 -33.06
N THR A 172 28.31 9.04 -32.20
CA THR A 172 28.50 7.65 -32.65
C THR A 172 27.59 6.69 -31.88
N ARG A 173 26.28 6.91 -31.96
CA ARG A 173 25.28 5.94 -31.45
C ARG A 173 25.06 4.82 -32.47
N GLU A 174 25.96 3.88 -32.51
CA GLU A 174 25.70 2.60 -33.19
C GLU A 174 25.00 1.67 -32.21
N ALA A 175 23.86 1.10 -32.60
CA ALA A 175 23.08 0.16 -31.79
C ALA A 175 23.89 -1.10 -31.35
N LYS A 176 24.99 -1.40 -32.05
CA LYS A 176 25.91 -2.48 -31.72
C LYS A 176 26.88 -2.15 -30.56
N SER A 177 27.03 -0.88 -30.22
CA SER A 177 27.95 -0.40 -29.17
C SER A 177 27.25 -0.04 -27.86
N SER A 178 25.98 -0.34 -27.71
CA SER A 178 25.19 -0.04 -26.51
C SER A 178 24.67 -1.31 -25.86
N PHE A 179 24.48 -1.27 -24.53
CA PHE A 179 23.70 -2.27 -23.81
C PHE A 179 22.54 -1.58 -23.08
N PHE A 180 21.47 -2.33 -22.89
CA PHE A 180 20.22 -1.84 -22.32
C PHE A 180 19.98 -2.47 -20.97
N LEU A 181 19.70 -1.63 -19.96
CA LEU A 181 19.37 -2.06 -18.62
C LEU A 181 17.92 -1.73 -18.30
N TRP A 182 17.24 -2.70 -17.73
CA TRP A 182 15.90 -2.58 -17.21
C TRP A 182 15.94 -2.14 -15.77
N GLY A 183 15.10 -1.17 -15.40
CA GLY A 183 14.99 -0.67 -14.05
C GLY A 183 13.57 -0.28 -13.68
N VAL A 184 13.39 0.11 -12.43
CA VAL A 184 12.12 0.65 -11.91
C VAL A 184 12.37 2.03 -11.35
N ASN A 185 11.53 2.98 -11.74
CA ASN A 185 11.42 4.27 -11.06
C ASN A 185 10.15 4.24 -10.20
N GLU A 186 10.33 3.98 -8.88
CA GLU A 186 9.22 3.81 -7.94
C GLU A 186 8.36 5.07 -7.81
N GLU A 187 8.96 6.26 -7.92
CA GLU A 187 8.25 7.53 -7.81
C GLU A 187 7.37 7.79 -9.05
N LEU A 188 7.93 7.60 -10.24
CA LEU A 188 7.18 7.72 -11.49
C LEU A 188 6.04 6.70 -11.54
N LEU A 189 6.32 5.46 -11.17
CA LEU A 189 5.34 4.39 -11.13
C LEU A 189 4.19 4.70 -10.15
N ALA A 190 4.51 5.22 -8.95
CA ALA A 190 3.49 5.62 -7.99
C ALA A 190 2.56 6.72 -8.54
N ARG A 191 3.11 7.66 -9.32
CA ARG A 191 2.32 8.70 -10.00
C ARG A 191 1.39 8.11 -11.05
N ILE A 192 1.91 7.23 -11.91
CA ILE A 192 1.11 6.57 -12.96
C ILE A 192 -0.05 5.78 -12.33
N VAL A 193 0.25 4.97 -11.29
CA VAL A 193 -0.78 4.19 -10.59
C VAL A 193 -1.82 5.11 -9.94
N TYR A 194 -1.40 6.23 -9.34
CA TYR A 194 -2.32 7.21 -8.77
C TYR A 194 -3.26 7.82 -9.82
N GLU A 195 -2.72 8.23 -10.97
CA GLU A 195 -3.52 8.76 -12.08
C GLU A 195 -4.51 7.73 -12.61
N GLU A 196 -4.10 6.47 -12.80
CA GLU A 196 -5.00 5.38 -13.20
C GLU A 196 -6.14 5.16 -12.20
N VAL A 197 -5.86 5.21 -10.89
CA VAL A 197 -6.89 5.08 -9.84
C VAL A 197 -7.86 6.26 -9.85
N CYS A 198 -7.37 7.48 -10.05
CA CYS A 198 -8.23 8.66 -10.19
C CYS A 198 -9.17 8.54 -11.40
N HIS A 199 -8.66 8.11 -12.56
CA HIS A 199 -9.47 7.86 -13.75
C HIS A 199 -10.50 6.77 -13.53
N ALA A 200 -10.10 5.64 -12.94
CA ALA A 200 -11.04 4.54 -12.63
C ALA A 200 -12.15 5.00 -11.67
N THR A 201 -11.79 5.74 -10.64
CA THR A 201 -12.75 6.28 -9.65
C THR A 201 -13.73 7.26 -10.31
N LEU A 202 -13.24 8.15 -11.17
CA LEU A 202 -14.10 9.07 -11.93
C LEU A 202 -15.08 8.30 -12.81
N ASN A 203 -14.59 7.33 -13.58
CA ASN A 203 -15.41 6.52 -14.47
C ASN A 203 -16.50 5.74 -13.71
N LEU A 204 -16.14 5.16 -12.55
CA LEU A 204 -17.10 4.47 -11.69
C LEU A 204 -18.18 5.43 -11.16
N ARG A 205 -17.81 6.64 -10.74
CA ARG A 205 -18.77 7.66 -10.28
C ARG A 205 -19.70 8.09 -11.41
N LEU A 206 -19.16 8.36 -12.59
CA LEU A 206 -19.97 8.75 -13.77
C LEU A 206 -20.95 7.64 -14.15
N ARG A 207 -20.49 6.38 -14.13
CA ARG A 207 -21.33 5.23 -14.38
C ARG A 207 -22.44 5.10 -13.32
N ALA A 208 -22.11 5.23 -12.04
CA ALA A 208 -23.10 5.17 -10.96
C ALA A 208 -24.18 6.26 -11.14
N VAL A 209 -23.79 7.50 -11.47
CA VAL A 209 -24.74 8.58 -11.74
C VAL A 209 -25.63 8.24 -12.96
N HIS A 210 -25.06 7.72 -14.02
CA HIS A 210 -25.80 7.34 -15.22
C HIS A 210 -26.82 6.22 -14.93
N GLU A 211 -26.42 5.17 -14.21
CA GLU A 211 -27.31 4.05 -13.85
C GLU A 211 -28.46 4.51 -12.92
N VAL A 212 -28.14 5.36 -11.93
CA VAL A 212 -29.16 5.94 -11.04
C VAL A 212 -30.13 6.84 -11.82
N ALA A 213 -29.63 7.65 -12.75
CA ALA A 213 -30.47 8.51 -13.58
C ALA A 213 -31.39 7.69 -14.52
N GLY A 214 -30.86 6.60 -15.08
CA GLY A 214 -31.64 5.66 -15.91
C GLY A 214 -32.72 4.90 -15.14
N SER A 215 -32.49 4.66 -13.85
CA SER A 215 -33.39 3.92 -12.95
C SER A 215 -34.12 4.83 -11.96
N TYR A 216 -34.27 6.12 -12.26
CA TYR A 216 -34.79 7.12 -11.33
C TYR A 216 -36.14 6.73 -10.70
N LEU A 217 -37.08 6.24 -11.50
CA LEU A 217 -38.40 5.83 -11.01
C LEU A 217 -38.34 4.65 -10.03
N LEU A 218 -37.43 3.68 -10.28
CA LEU A 218 -37.24 2.54 -9.39
C LEU A 218 -36.61 2.99 -8.07
N VAL A 219 -35.62 3.89 -8.13
CA VAL A 219 -34.99 4.46 -6.93
C VAL A 219 -36.01 5.21 -6.09
N GLN A 220 -36.88 6.01 -6.72
CA GLN A 220 -37.94 6.75 -6.05
C GLN A 220 -38.96 5.83 -5.35
N LYS A 221 -39.39 4.76 -6.01
CA LYS A 221 -40.24 3.72 -5.41
C LYS A 221 -39.53 3.04 -4.21
N ALA A 222 -38.25 2.67 -4.35
CA ALA A 222 -37.48 2.04 -3.29
C ALA A 222 -37.26 2.94 -2.07
N GLU A 223 -37.06 4.23 -2.28
CA GLU A 223 -36.95 5.22 -1.18
C GLU A 223 -38.27 5.38 -0.47
N TYR A 224 -39.40 5.46 -1.22
CA TYR A 224 -40.74 5.52 -0.64
C TYR A 224 -41.03 4.27 0.22
N ASP A 225 -40.78 3.07 -0.31
CA ASP A 225 -41.02 1.82 0.42
C ASP A 225 -40.15 1.70 1.67
N ARG A 226 -38.91 2.21 1.63
CA ARG A 226 -38.01 2.25 2.82
C ARG A 226 -38.50 3.21 3.90
N ALA A 227 -39.21 4.28 3.53
CA ALA A 227 -39.78 5.26 4.47
C ALA A 227 -41.07 4.78 5.13
N GLN A 228 -41.71 3.71 4.59
CA GLN A 228 -42.98 3.19 5.13
C GLN A 228 -42.76 2.34 6.40
N PRO A 229 -43.76 2.32 7.31
CA PRO A 229 -43.73 1.45 8.48
C PRO A 229 -43.86 -0.03 8.07
N PRO A 230 -43.32 -0.97 8.86
CA PRO A 230 -43.40 -2.40 8.59
C PRO A 230 -44.83 -2.87 8.39
N GLY A 231 -45.15 -3.48 7.23
CA GLY A 231 -46.48 -3.99 6.87
C GLY A 231 -47.32 -3.08 5.95
N ALA A 232 -46.81 -1.91 5.52
CA ALA A 232 -47.42 -1.10 4.48
C ALA A 232 -47.29 -1.76 3.10
N PRO A 233 -48.25 -1.50 2.17
CA PRO A 233 -48.16 -2.00 0.81
C PRO A 233 -46.94 -1.39 0.09
N LEU A 234 -46.10 -2.26 -0.50
CA LEU A 234 -44.90 -1.88 -1.24
C LEU A 234 -45.25 -1.43 -2.66
N LEU A 235 -44.61 -0.38 -3.16
CA LEU A 235 -44.73 0.08 -4.55
C LEU A 235 -43.86 -0.71 -5.53
N LEU A 236 -42.75 -1.34 -5.02
CA LEU A 236 -41.95 -2.22 -5.81
C LEU A 236 -42.59 -3.59 -5.88
N SER A 237 -42.75 -4.11 -7.10
CA SER A 237 -43.16 -5.50 -7.31
C SER A 237 -41.96 -6.45 -7.07
N ALA A 238 -42.24 -7.72 -6.79
CA ALA A 238 -41.20 -8.74 -6.60
C ALA A 238 -40.31 -8.99 -7.84
N ALA A 239 -40.69 -8.44 -9.00
CA ALA A 239 -39.99 -8.54 -10.26
C ALA A 239 -39.18 -7.29 -10.64
N GLU A 240 -39.38 -6.18 -9.95
CA GLU A 240 -38.63 -4.92 -10.05
C GLU A 240 -37.51 -4.84 -9.00
#